data_97a02748e51fe5a0cdb7c0b8b937573b
#
_entry.id   97a02748e51fe5a0cdb7c0b8b937573b
#
_cell.length_a   1.000
_cell.length_b   1.000
_cell.length_c   1.000
_cell.angle_alpha   90.00
_cell.angle_beta   90.00
_cell.angle_gamma   90.00
#
_symmetry.space_group_name_H-M   'P 1'
#
loop_
_entity.id
_entity.type
_entity.pdbx_description
1 polymer ?
#
loop_
_entity_poly.entity_id
_entity_poly.type
_entity_poly.pdbx_seq_one_letter_code
_entity_poly.pdbx_strand_id
1 'polypeptide(L)'
;MPHTSSRRTSVSSSSSRRETPVPTRRSGKPRKKHRLLPLFFLLLLFAGGWWFRKTYLLQGFHRLPNVYKEPITQITSSLDRDGDGIDDQTDILQGTIAYLSTNPIYESRYYTNGYPDDEYGVCTDVVAFALLHAGYDLKALVAKDIAAHPENYDIDIPDPNIDFRRVRNLKVFFSHCAIKKATDFADIRQWQGGDIVIFTDHIGMVSDHRNARGIPYVLHNGSPTQFGYEQDILESRNDIEGHYRMSE
;
A
#
# COMPACT_ATOMS: atom_id res chain seq x y z
N MET A 1 -72.93 38.21 -57.28
CA MET A 1 -74.38 38.00 -57.46
C MET A 1 -74.77 36.74 -56.72
N PRO A 2 -75.97 36.72 -56.21
CA PRO A 2 -76.51 37.54 -55.13
C PRO A 2 -77.27 36.72 -54.07
N HIS A 3 -77.71 37.42 -53.07
CA HIS A 3 -78.95 37.23 -52.31
C HIS A 3 -79.07 36.18 -51.25
N THR A 4 -79.65 36.32 -50.14
CA THR A 4 -80.50 37.29 -49.46
C THR A 4 -80.75 36.81 -48.04
N SER A 5 -80.64 37.68 -47.08
CA SER A 5 -81.66 38.11 -46.15
C SER A 5 -82.68 37.08 -45.65
N SER A 6 -82.76 36.90 -44.34
CA SER A 6 -84.02 37.19 -43.64
C SER A 6 -83.93 37.12 -42.11
N ARG A 7 -84.39 38.15 -41.51
CA ARG A 7 -84.80 38.44 -40.14
C ARG A 7 -85.85 37.49 -39.61
N ARG A 8 -85.84 37.19 -38.33
CA ARG A 8 -86.94 37.40 -37.35
C ARG A 8 -86.51 36.96 -35.94
N THR A 9 -86.41 37.89 -35.09
CA THR A 9 -87.25 38.33 -33.98
C THR A 9 -87.58 37.32 -32.90
N SER A 10 -87.11 37.69 -31.73
CA SER A 10 -87.69 37.73 -30.38
C SER A 10 -88.29 36.45 -29.78
N VAL A 11 -87.86 36.11 -28.59
CA VAL A 11 -88.66 36.21 -27.36
C VAL A 11 -87.80 35.91 -26.15
N SER A 12 -87.90 36.77 -25.15
CA SER A 12 -87.28 36.65 -23.81
C SER A 12 -87.91 35.55 -22.99
N SER A 13 -87.11 34.80 -22.28
CA SER A 13 -87.55 34.19 -21.04
C SER A 13 -86.35 34.14 -20.05
N SER A 14 -86.48 34.86 -18.99
CA SER A 14 -85.68 34.91 -17.81
C SER A 14 -85.72 33.56 -17.09
N SER A 15 -84.62 32.91 -16.96
CA SER A 15 -84.48 31.83 -16.02
C SER A 15 -83.21 32.04 -15.13
N SER A 16 -83.47 32.33 -13.89
CA SER A 16 -82.46 32.50 -12.83
C SER A 16 -81.68 31.22 -12.66
N ARG A 17 -80.43 31.29 -13.04
CA ARG A 17 -79.46 30.20 -12.78
C ARG A 17 -78.77 30.51 -11.47
N ARG A 18 -78.98 29.64 -10.46
CA ARG A 18 -78.25 29.65 -9.21
C ARG A 18 -76.79 29.37 -9.52
N GLU A 19 -75.90 30.25 -9.13
CA GLU A 19 -74.47 30.07 -9.17
C GLU A 19 -74.07 29.10 -8.05
N THR A 20 -73.51 28.00 -8.45
CA THR A 20 -72.83 27.07 -7.53
C THR A 20 -71.42 27.62 -7.22
N PRO A 21 -71.01 27.63 -5.95
CA PRO A 21 -69.65 28.13 -5.57
C PRO A 21 -68.56 27.24 -6.11
N VAL A 22 -67.60 27.83 -6.84
CA VAL A 22 -66.39 27.22 -7.33
C VAL A 22 -65.51 26.87 -6.12
N PRO A 23 -65.02 25.61 -5.97
CA PRO A 23 -64.15 25.27 -4.87
C PRO A 23 -62.78 25.95 -5.06
N THR A 24 -62.43 26.81 -4.13
CA THR A 24 -61.12 27.43 -4.04
C THR A 24 -60.03 26.35 -3.86
N ARG A 25 -59.18 26.20 -4.88
CA ARG A 25 -57.98 25.33 -4.87
C ARG A 25 -57.02 25.80 -3.77
N ARG A 26 -56.99 25.12 -2.62
CA ARG A 26 -55.98 25.33 -1.57
C ARG A 26 -54.60 25.07 -2.17
N SER A 27 -53.81 26.13 -2.32
CA SER A 27 -52.39 26.08 -2.63
C SER A 27 -51.67 25.32 -1.53
N GLY A 28 -51.35 24.07 -1.78
CA GLY A 28 -50.47 23.30 -0.90
C GLY A 28 -49.09 23.89 -0.95
N LYS A 29 -48.58 24.40 0.18
CA LYS A 29 -47.18 24.80 0.32
C LYS A 29 -46.30 23.66 -0.11
N PRO A 30 -45.23 23.86 -0.95
CA PRO A 30 -44.32 22.80 -1.31
C PRO A 30 -43.59 22.29 -0.03
N ARG A 31 -43.80 21.04 0.30
CA ARG A 31 -43.04 20.35 1.33
C ARG A 31 -41.56 20.42 0.90
N LYS A 32 -40.73 21.16 1.64
CA LYS A 32 -39.28 21.15 1.51
C LYS A 32 -38.84 19.72 1.75
N LYS A 33 -38.67 18.93 0.69
CA LYS A 33 -38.14 17.58 0.74
C LYS A 33 -36.73 17.66 1.33
N HIS A 34 -36.46 16.81 2.29
CA HIS A 34 -35.23 16.67 3.06
C HIS A 34 -33.99 16.57 2.16
N ARG A 35 -33.48 17.67 1.65
CA ARG A 35 -32.23 17.76 0.89
C ARG A 35 -31.02 17.64 1.80
N LEU A 36 -31.21 17.68 3.12
CA LEU A 36 -30.16 17.53 4.13
C LEU A 36 -29.79 16.07 4.45
N LEU A 37 -30.67 15.11 4.15
CA LEU A 37 -30.45 13.70 4.45
C LEU A 37 -29.23 13.10 3.70
N PRO A 38 -29.08 13.30 2.36
CA PRO A 38 -27.89 12.81 1.66
C PRO A 38 -26.61 13.51 2.10
N LEU A 39 -26.65 14.78 2.46
CA LEU A 39 -25.49 15.50 2.97
C LEU A 39 -25.04 14.95 4.34
N PHE A 40 -26.00 14.61 5.20
CA PHE A 40 -25.73 13.98 6.49
C PHE A 40 -25.08 12.58 6.34
N PHE A 41 -25.58 11.75 5.41
CA PHE A 41 -24.96 10.46 5.11
C PHE A 41 -23.55 10.60 4.52
N LEU A 42 -23.32 11.60 3.66
CA LEU A 42 -22.00 11.89 3.11
C LEU A 42 -21.01 12.30 4.22
N LEU A 43 -21.45 13.13 5.15
CA LEU A 43 -20.66 13.54 6.33
C LEU A 43 -20.36 12.35 7.25
N LEU A 44 -21.32 11.45 7.46
CA LEU A 44 -21.09 10.22 8.25
C LEU A 44 -20.10 9.29 7.56
N LEU A 45 -20.16 9.15 6.24
CA LEU A 45 -19.18 8.36 5.47
C LEU A 45 -17.79 9.00 5.53
N PHE A 46 -17.69 10.32 5.42
CA PHE A 46 -16.42 11.03 5.58
C PHE A 46 -15.87 10.94 7.00
N ALA A 47 -16.71 11.15 8.01
CA ALA A 47 -16.31 11.05 9.42
C ALA A 47 -15.95 9.59 9.79
N GLY A 48 -16.72 8.62 9.31
CA GLY A 48 -16.45 7.19 9.48
C GLY A 48 -15.16 6.76 8.77
N GLY A 49 -14.97 7.20 7.52
CA GLY A 49 -13.74 6.97 6.76
C GLY A 49 -12.51 7.64 7.39
N TRP A 50 -12.66 8.88 7.87
CA TRP A 50 -11.60 9.59 8.59
C TRP A 50 -11.28 8.93 9.94
N TRP A 51 -12.31 8.52 10.70
CA TRP A 51 -12.14 7.79 11.96
C TRP A 51 -11.51 6.42 11.74
N PHE A 52 -11.95 5.66 10.73
CA PHE A 52 -11.37 4.38 10.31
C PHE A 52 -9.90 4.56 9.90
N ARG A 53 -9.59 5.57 9.07
CA ARG A 53 -8.22 5.93 8.72
C ARG A 53 -7.37 6.22 9.95
N LYS A 54 -7.88 7.07 10.87
CA LYS A 54 -7.14 7.44 12.08
C LYS A 54 -6.95 6.26 13.04
N THR A 55 -7.93 5.36 13.12
CA THR A 55 -7.90 4.26 14.09
C THR A 55 -7.15 3.03 13.56
N TYR A 56 -7.23 2.76 12.26
CA TYR A 56 -6.65 1.54 11.66
C TYR A 56 -5.44 1.78 10.76
N LEU A 57 -5.31 2.97 10.16
CA LEU A 57 -4.18 3.30 9.28
C LEU A 57 -3.07 4.14 9.98
N LEU A 58 -3.37 4.71 11.15
CA LEU A 58 -2.41 5.48 11.94
C LEU A 58 -2.05 4.81 13.27
N GLN A 59 -2.58 3.64 13.57
CA GLN A 59 -2.16 2.85 14.73
C GLN A 59 -1.10 1.85 14.29
N GLY A 60 0.12 2.29 14.26
CA GLY A 60 1.35 1.50 14.32
C GLY A 60 1.47 0.28 13.40
N PHE A 61 2.67 -0.15 13.17
CA PHE A 61 2.97 -1.41 12.49
C PHE A 61 2.28 -2.59 13.20
N HIS A 62 1.40 -3.29 12.46
CA HIS A 62 0.75 -4.50 12.90
C HIS A 62 1.14 -5.67 12.01
N ARG A 63 1.56 -6.75 12.64
CA ARG A 63 1.85 -8.00 11.96
C ARG A 63 0.56 -8.73 11.59
N LEU A 64 0.51 -9.32 10.41
CA LEU A 64 -0.56 -10.23 10.03
C LEU A 64 -0.51 -11.50 10.90
N PRO A 65 -1.64 -12.16 11.18
CA PRO A 65 -1.63 -13.39 11.95
C PRO A 65 -0.87 -14.50 11.21
N ASN A 66 0.00 -15.23 11.92
CA ASN A 66 0.58 -16.46 11.39
C ASN A 66 -0.49 -17.55 11.44
N VAL A 67 -1.09 -17.88 10.30
CA VAL A 67 -2.21 -18.84 10.20
C VAL A 67 -1.78 -20.24 9.75
N TYR A 68 -0.55 -20.39 9.25
CA TYR A 68 -0.01 -21.71 8.91
C TYR A 68 0.26 -22.52 10.18
N LYS A 69 -0.21 -23.76 10.22
CA LYS A 69 -0.18 -24.60 11.43
C LYS A 69 0.94 -25.60 11.45
N GLU A 70 1.46 -25.96 10.28
CA GLU A 70 2.59 -26.89 10.21
C GLU A 70 3.88 -26.17 10.65
N PRO A 71 4.70 -26.81 11.50
CA PRO A 71 5.92 -26.18 11.97
C PRO A 71 6.92 -26.06 10.82
N ILE A 72 7.41 -24.85 10.60
CA ILE A 72 8.57 -24.59 9.75
C ILE A 72 9.69 -24.12 10.67
N THR A 73 10.76 -24.89 10.69
CA THR A 73 11.96 -24.52 11.47
C THR A 73 12.56 -23.26 10.85
N GLN A 74 12.66 -22.21 11.64
CA GLN A 74 13.37 -20.99 11.26
C GLN A 74 14.86 -21.32 11.13
N ILE A 75 15.48 -20.90 10.05
CA ILE A 75 16.93 -21.05 9.85
C ILE A 75 17.62 -19.97 10.67
N THR A 76 18.74 -20.36 11.30
CA THR A 76 19.70 -19.45 11.91
C THR A 76 20.95 -19.39 11.05
N SER A 77 21.59 -18.25 10.99
CA SER A 77 22.90 -18.10 10.36
C SER A 77 24.02 -18.61 11.27
N SER A 78 25.10 -19.04 10.68
CA SER A 78 26.36 -19.31 11.43
C SER A 78 27.14 -18.03 11.71
N LEU A 79 26.72 -16.89 11.17
CA LEU A 79 27.36 -15.59 11.32
C LEU A 79 26.59 -14.72 12.32
N ASP A 80 27.34 -13.95 13.07
CA ASP A 80 26.94 -12.87 13.96
C ASP A 80 27.92 -11.72 13.65
N ARG A 81 27.53 -10.87 12.69
CA ARG A 81 28.44 -9.92 12.06
C ARG A 81 28.75 -8.72 12.94
N ASP A 82 27.82 -8.25 13.73
CA ASP A 82 28.01 -7.14 14.65
C ASP A 82 28.48 -7.57 16.05
N GLY A 83 28.40 -8.88 16.35
CA GLY A 83 28.92 -9.48 17.59
C GLY A 83 28.01 -9.26 18.79
N ASP A 84 26.71 -9.09 18.59
CA ASP A 84 25.74 -8.84 19.65
C ASP A 84 25.18 -10.12 20.30
N GLY A 85 25.48 -11.30 19.72
CA GLY A 85 25.05 -12.62 20.18
C GLY A 85 23.77 -13.12 19.51
N ILE A 86 23.26 -12.41 18.52
CA ILE A 86 22.13 -12.81 17.66
C ILE A 86 22.67 -13.17 16.28
N ASP A 87 22.21 -14.26 15.70
CA ASP A 87 22.63 -14.64 14.34
C ASP A 87 22.06 -13.66 13.30
N ASP A 88 22.82 -13.44 12.21
CA ASP A 88 22.49 -12.44 11.18
C ASP A 88 21.07 -12.61 10.59
N GLN A 89 20.60 -13.85 10.38
CA GLN A 89 19.27 -14.07 9.78
C GLN A 89 18.14 -13.62 10.72
N THR A 90 18.28 -13.92 11.99
CA THR A 90 17.35 -13.48 13.04
C THR A 90 17.42 -11.97 13.20
N ASP A 91 18.62 -11.41 13.21
CA ASP A 91 18.83 -9.99 13.42
C ASP A 91 18.32 -9.13 12.25
N ILE A 92 18.52 -9.55 11.02
CA ILE A 92 17.91 -8.90 9.82
C ILE A 92 16.39 -8.85 9.93
N LEU A 93 15.74 -9.94 10.37
CA LEU A 93 14.29 -9.95 10.57
C LEU A 93 13.88 -8.99 11.69
N GLN A 94 14.60 -8.99 12.80
CA GLN A 94 14.33 -8.07 13.93
C GLN A 94 14.52 -6.61 13.51
N GLY A 95 15.58 -6.30 12.78
CA GLY A 95 15.83 -4.97 12.21
C GLY A 95 14.74 -4.50 11.26
N THR A 96 14.22 -5.44 10.42
CA THR A 96 13.06 -5.15 9.56
C THR A 96 11.85 -4.72 10.39
N ILE A 97 11.51 -5.49 11.42
CA ILE A 97 10.37 -5.24 12.31
C ILE A 97 10.58 -3.93 13.09
N ALA A 98 11.79 -3.70 13.59
CA ALA A 98 12.14 -2.49 14.32
C ALA A 98 11.96 -1.24 13.46
N TYR A 99 12.50 -1.24 12.23
CA TYR A 99 12.33 -0.11 11.31
C TYR A 99 10.86 0.13 10.96
N LEU A 100 10.11 -0.90 10.58
CA LEU A 100 8.69 -0.74 10.24
C LEU A 100 7.83 -0.31 11.43
N SER A 101 8.26 -0.62 12.66
CA SER A 101 7.60 -0.15 13.89
C SER A 101 7.70 1.37 14.09
N THR A 102 8.63 2.04 13.41
CA THR A 102 8.69 3.52 13.36
C THR A 102 7.59 4.14 12.50
N ASN A 103 6.91 3.31 11.70
CA ASN A 103 5.83 3.71 10.78
C ASN A 103 6.26 4.69 9.71
N PRO A 104 7.27 4.37 8.89
CA PRO A 104 7.82 5.30 7.91
C PRO A 104 6.78 5.65 6.85
N ILE A 105 6.49 6.93 6.68
CA ILE A 105 5.58 7.44 5.65
C ILE A 105 6.22 7.23 4.28
N TYR A 106 5.45 6.66 3.33
CA TYR A 106 5.97 6.43 1.99
C TYR A 106 6.22 7.73 1.24
N GLU A 107 7.49 8.09 1.10
CA GLU A 107 7.95 9.20 0.25
C GLU A 107 9.42 8.99 -0.11
N SER A 108 9.74 9.13 -1.41
CA SER A 108 11.12 9.07 -1.87
C SER A 108 11.78 10.44 -1.75
N ARG A 109 12.80 10.53 -0.89
CA ARG A 109 13.60 11.75 -0.66
C ARG A 109 15.08 11.46 -0.87
N TYR A 110 15.84 12.49 -1.20
CA TYR A 110 17.30 12.44 -1.20
C TYR A 110 17.83 12.84 0.18
N TYR A 111 18.75 12.06 0.72
CA TYR A 111 19.44 12.32 1.99
C TYR A 111 20.93 12.44 1.77
N THR A 112 21.55 13.51 2.25
CA THR A 112 22.99 13.79 2.07
C THR A 112 23.90 12.80 2.80
N ASN A 113 23.37 12.10 3.81
CA ASN A 113 24.05 11.00 4.52
C ASN A 113 23.66 9.62 3.94
N GLY A 114 22.71 9.57 3.00
CA GLY A 114 22.19 8.37 2.34
C GLY A 114 21.00 7.75 3.04
N TYR A 115 21.04 7.57 4.35
CA TYR A 115 19.94 6.98 5.13
C TYR A 115 18.90 8.03 5.52
N PRO A 116 17.59 7.71 5.47
CA PRO A 116 16.54 8.56 6.06
C PRO A 116 16.81 8.84 7.55
N ASP A 117 16.68 10.11 7.91
CA ASP A 117 16.82 10.60 9.29
C ASP A 117 15.55 11.33 9.77
N ASP A 118 14.45 11.12 9.06
CA ASP A 118 13.13 11.67 9.33
C ASP A 118 12.04 10.56 9.31
N GLU A 119 10.77 10.97 9.25
CA GLU A 119 9.63 10.04 9.23
C GLU A 119 9.34 9.39 7.87
N TYR A 120 10.14 9.65 6.83
CA TYR A 120 9.87 9.15 5.47
C TYR A 120 10.80 8.00 5.09
N GLY A 121 10.30 7.14 4.19
CA GLY A 121 11.07 6.02 3.66
C GLY A 121 10.35 5.28 2.56
N VAL A 122 11.08 4.43 1.84
CA VAL A 122 10.56 3.60 0.75
C VAL A 122 10.98 2.13 0.93
N CYS A 123 10.62 1.27 0.00
CA CYS A 123 10.89 -0.17 0.06
C CYS A 123 12.37 -0.52 0.27
N THR A 124 13.27 0.20 -0.37
CA THR A 124 14.72 -0.01 -0.23
C THR A 124 15.26 0.40 1.13
N ASP A 125 14.62 1.34 1.81
CA ASP A 125 15.01 1.75 3.16
C ASP A 125 14.68 0.67 4.19
N VAL A 126 13.59 -0.09 3.98
CA VAL A 126 13.27 -1.27 4.82
C VAL A 126 14.42 -2.27 4.80
N VAL A 127 14.93 -2.58 3.60
CA VAL A 127 16.06 -3.50 3.41
C VAL A 127 17.34 -2.92 3.99
N ALA A 128 17.60 -1.62 3.76
CA ALA A 128 18.80 -0.96 4.22
C ALA A 128 18.91 -0.93 5.74
N PHE A 129 17.82 -0.59 6.44
CA PHE A 129 17.81 -0.58 7.90
C PHE A 129 17.79 -1.99 8.51
N ALA A 130 17.14 -2.96 7.84
CA ALA A 130 17.19 -4.37 8.26
C ALA A 130 18.64 -4.88 8.25
N LEU A 131 19.36 -4.64 7.16
CA LEU A 131 20.75 -5.05 7.02
C LEU A 131 21.70 -4.27 7.93
N LEU A 132 21.45 -2.97 8.12
CA LEU A 132 22.25 -2.13 9.02
C LEU A 132 22.15 -2.62 10.47
N HIS A 133 20.96 -3.10 10.89
CA HIS A 133 20.74 -3.69 12.22
C HIS A 133 21.64 -4.89 12.48
N ALA A 134 21.84 -5.74 11.47
CA ALA A 134 22.73 -6.91 11.53
C ALA A 134 24.17 -6.59 11.09
N GLY A 135 24.62 -5.33 11.21
CA GLY A 135 26.01 -4.94 10.94
C GLY A 135 26.40 -4.85 9.45
N TYR A 136 25.44 -4.88 8.52
CA TYR A 136 25.68 -4.72 7.08
C TYR A 136 25.37 -3.31 6.64
N ASP A 137 26.35 -2.42 6.50
CA ASP A 137 26.16 -1.11 5.91
C ASP A 137 25.94 -1.24 4.39
N LEU A 138 24.65 -1.33 3.99
CA LEU A 138 24.26 -1.54 2.60
C LEU A 138 24.80 -0.44 1.68
N LYS A 139 24.81 0.80 2.13
CA LYS A 139 25.37 1.96 1.40
C LYS A 139 26.85 1.71 1.05
N ALA A 140 27.65 1.37 2.05
CA ALA A 140 29.07 1.12 1.84
C ALA A 140 29.32 -0.13 0.98
N LEU A 141 28.53 -1.19 1.18
CA LEU A 141 28.65 -2.44 0.42
C LEU A 141 28.30 -2.25 -1.06
N VAL A 142 27.19 -1.57 -1.37
CA VAL A 142 26.78 -1.28 -2.75
C VAL A 142 27.80 -0.35 -3.44
N ALA A 143 28.26 0.69 -2.76
CA ALA A 143 29.28 1.59 -3.33
C ALA A 143 30.58 0.85 -3.66
N LYS A 144 30.99 -0.10 -2.81
CA LYS A 144 32.15 -0.95 -3.04
C LYS A 144 31.96 -1.88 -4.24
N ASP A 145 30.78 -2.48 -4.37
CA ASP A 145 30.47 -3.40 -5.47
C ASP A 145 30.38 -2.65 -6.82
N ILE A 146 29.76 -1.46 -6.86
CA ILE A 146 29.74 -0.59 -8.04
C ILE A 146 31.16 -0.23 -8.47
N ALA A 147 32.05 0.10 -7.52
CA ALA A 147 33.43 0.44 -7.83
C ALA A 147 34.23 -0.76 -8.36
N ALA A 148 33.90 -1.98 -7.94
CA ALA A 148 34.54 -3.21 -8.36
C ALA A 148 34.02 -3.74 -9.71
N HIS A 149 32.74 -3.50 -10.02
CA HIS A 149 32.02 -4.05 -11.17
C HIS A 149 31.14 -3.00 -11.88
N PRO A 150 31.72 -1.83 -12.25
CA PRO A 150 30.91 -0.73 -12.81
C PRO A 150 30.15 -1.12 -14.09
N GLU A 151 30.67 -2.06 -14.86
CA GLU A 151 30.05 -2.57 -16.09
C GLU A 151 28.72 -3.30 -15.88
N ASN A 152 28.43 -3.75 -14.65
CA ASN A 152 27.20 -4.45 -14.30
C ASN A 152 26.07 -3.50 -13.88
N TYR A 153 26.38 -2.21 -13.69
CA TYR A 153 25.45 -1.20 -13.23
C TYR A 153 25.14 -0.17 -14.32
N ASP A 154 23.87 0.15 -14.49
CA ASP A 154 23.43 1.23 -15.38
C ASP A 154 23.49 2.57 -14.61
N ILE A 155 24.74 3.04 -14.40
CA ILE A 155 25.05 4.27 -13.63
C ILE A 155 26.14 5.05 -14.38
N ASP A 156 25.81 6.28 -14.82
CA ASP A 156 26.77 7.18 -15.44
C ASP A 156 27.72 7.81 -14.41
N ILE A 157 27.15 8.30 -13.30
CA ILE A 157 27.88 8.94 -12.20
C ILE A 157 27.41 8.31 -10.89
N PRO A 158 28.27 7.54 -10.21
CA PRO A 158 27.93 6.94 -8.91
C PRO A 158 27.66 8.00 -7.84
N ASP A 159 26.56 7.81 -7.11
CA ASP A 159 26.22 8.58 -5.91
C ASP A 159 25.91 7.62 -4.76
N PRO A 160 26.85 7.37 -3.84
CA PRO A 160 26.65 6.44 -2.74
C PRO A 160 25.42 6.75 -1.85
N ASN A 161 24.93 8.00 -1.85
CA ASN A 161 23.81 8.39 -1.02
C ASN A 161 22.45 7.98 -1.60
N ILE A 162 22.40 7.58 -2.88
CA ILE A 162 21.16 7.15 -3.52
C ILE A 162 21.25 5.79 -4.22
N ASP A 163 22.45 5.32 -4.61
CA ASP A 163 22.61 4.12 -5.42
C ASP A 163 22.12 2.85 -4.70
N PHE A 164 22.35 2.72 -3.39
CA PHE A 164 21.85 1.61 -2.57
C PHE A 164 20.34 1.67 -2.31
N ARG A 165 19.67 2.76 -2.69
CA ARG A 165 18.23 2.96 -2.59
C ARG A 165 17.51 2.79 -3.94
N ARG A 166 18.16 2.16 -4.92
CA ARG A 166 17.58 1.85 -6.23
C ARG A 166 17.45 0.34 -6.41
N VAL A 167 16.22 -0.13 -6.61
CA VAL A 167 15.92 -1.56 -6.76
C VAL A 167 16.77 -2.21 -7.85
N ARG A 168 16.97 -1.53 -9.00
CA ARG A 168 17.80 -2.02 -10.10
C ARG A 168 19.25 -2.29 -9.68
N ASN A 169 19.83 -1.44 -8.84
CA ASN A 169 21.19 -1.63 -8.34
C ASN A 169 21.26 -2.73 -7.28
N LEU A 170 20.26 -2.81 -6.41
CA LEU A 170 20.16 -3.88 -5.41
C LEU A 170 19.98 -5.26 -6.04
N LYS A 171 19.32 -5.36 -7.19
CA LYS A 171 19.25 -6.58 -7.99
C LYS A 171 20.65 -7.11 -8.38
N VAL A 172 21.49 -6.23 -8.90
CA VAL A 172 22.87 -6.54 -9.25
C VAL A 172 23.66 -6.92 -8.00
N PHE A 173 23.62 -6.05 -6.99
CA PHE A 173 24.35 -6.24 -5.74
C PHE A 173 24.06 -7.59 -5.08
N PHE A 174 22.78 -7.93 -4.85
CA PHE A 174 22.43 -9.21 -4.20
C PHE A 174 22.77 -10.42 -5.05
N SER A 175 22.79 -10.28 -6.39
CA SER A 175 23.25 -11.36 -7.26
C SER A 175 24.74 -11.65 -7.12
N HIS A 176 25.55 -10.68 -6.67
CA HIS A 176 26.99 -10.84 -6.46
C HIS A 176 27.34 -11.34 -5.06
N CYS A 177 26.61 -10.88 -4.03
CA CYS A 177 27.05 -11.05 -2.65
C CYS A 177 26.15 -11.92 -1.76
N ALA A 178 24.95 -12.28 -2.21
CA ALA A 178 24.00 -13.03 -1.40
C ALA A 178 23.71 -14.42 -1.94
N ILE A 179 23.24 -15.30 -1.07
CA ILE A 179 22.89 -16.68 -1.41
C ILE A 179 21.55 -16.67 -2.17
N LYS A 180 21.60 -17.03 -3.45
CA LYS A 180 20.39 -17.10 -4.28
C LYS A 180 19.54 -18.31 -3.89
N LYS A 181 18.25 -18.09 -3.70
CA LYS A 181 17.23 -19.08 -3.37
C LYS A 181 16.25 -19.24 -4.52
N ALA A 182 15.42 -20.30 -4.48
CA ALA A 182 14.34 -20.49 -5.46
C ALA A 182 13.28 -19.41 -5.35
N THR A 183 12.74 -18.97 -6.49
CA THR A 183 11.67 -17.95 -6.55
C THR A 183 10.27 -18.56 -6.66
N ASP A 184 10.16 -19.88 -6.82
CA ASP A 184 8.92 -20.61 -6.77
C ASP A 184 8.56 -21.08 -5.34
N PHE A 185 7.38 -21.65 -5.19
CA PHE A 185 6.86 -22.13 -3.91
C PHE A 185 6.78 -23.66 -3.83
N ALA A 186 7.58 -24.37 -4.65
CA ALA A 186 7.63 -25.84 -4.62
C ALA A 186 8.09 -26.37 -3.26
N ASP A 187 9.02 -25.68 -2.61
CA ASP A 187 9.39 -25.92 -1.22
C ASP A 187 9.30 -24.63 -0.42
N ILE A 188 8.18 -24.43 0.27
CA ILE A 188 7.91 -23.24 1.09
C ILE A 188 8.91 -23.07 2.25
N ARG A 189 9.67 -24.10 2.61
CA ARG A 189 10.70 -24.02 3.66
C ARG A 189 11.95 -23.27 3.22
N GLN A 190 12.14 -23.10 1.90
CA GLN A 190 13.22 -22.27 1.36
C GLN A 190 13.02 -20.77 1.65
N TRP A 191 11.78 -20.36 1.86
CA TRP A 191 11.41 -18.99 2.18
C TRP A 191 11.43 -18.80 3.69
N GLN A 192 12.38 -18.01 4.18
CA GLN A 192 12.61 -17.80 5.60
C GLN A 192 12.44 -16.31 5.97
N GLY A 193 12.04 -16.07 7.21
CA GLY A 193 12.00 -14.69 7.74
C GLY A 193 13.39 -14.06 7.69
N GLY A 194 13.48 -12.81 7.20
CA GLY A 194 14.76 -12.14 6.98
C GLY A 194 15.37 -12.34 5.59
N ASP A 195 14.79 -13.21 4.74
CA ASP A 195 15.17 -13.27 3.32
C ASP A 195 14.76 -12.00 2.58
N ILE A 196 15.45 -11.72 1.49
CA ILE A 196 15.19 -10.56 0.62
C ILE A 196 14.45 -11.06 -0.61
N VAL A 197 13.31 -10.43 -0.95
CA VAL A 197 12.58 -10.69 -2.19
C VAL A 197 12.62 -9.46 -3.09
N ILE A 198 12.96 -9.68 -4.36
CA ILE A 198 13.07 -8.63 -5.39
C ILE A 198 12.05 -8.90 -6.49
N PHE A 199 11.27 -7.87 -6.79
CA PHE A 199 10.34 -7.80 -7.91
C PHE A 199 10.92 -6.90 -9.00
N THR A 200 10.22 -6.71 -10.09
CA THR A 200 10.70 -5.88 -11.22
C THR A 200 11.10 -4.46 -10.78
N ASP A 201 10.27 -3.82 -9.97
CA ASP A 201 10.43 -2.43 -9.54
C ASP A 201 10.30 -2.23 -8.02
N HIS A 202 10.28 -3.33 -7.27
CA HIS A 202 10.04 -3.32 -5.84
C HIS A 202 10.93 -4.33 -5.10
N ILE A 203 11.15 -4.10 -3.80
CA ILE A 203 11.92 -4.98 -2.92
C ILE A 203 11.26 -5.03 -1.55
N GLY A 204 11.40 -6.15 -0.86
CA GLY A 204 10.92 -6.32 0.51
C GLY A 204 11.66 -7.43 1.24
N MET A 205 11.32 -7.58 2.52
CA MET A 205 11.82 -8.64 3.38
C MET A 205 10.76 -9.72 3.56
N VAL A 206 11.17 -10.97 3.55
CA VAL A 206 10.29 -12.10 3.82
C VAL A 206 9.97 -12.14 5.32
N SER A 207 8.71 -12.31 5.65
CA SER A 207 8.24 -12.46 7.03
C SER A 207 8.39 -13.91 7.51
N ASP A 208 8.50 -14.07 8.82
CA ASP A 208 8.36 -15.38 9.52
C ASP A 208 6.88 -15.77 9.71
N HIS A 209 5.92 -14.85 9.50
CA HIS A 209 4.49 -15.13 9.48
C HIS A 209 4.02 -15.57 8.09
N ARG A 210 3.05 -16.51 8.06
CA ARG A 210 2.62 -17.18 6.83
C ARG A 210 1.10 -17.23 6.71
N ASN A 211 0.63 -17.25 5.46
CA ASN A 211 -0.78 -17.49 5.14
C ASN A 211 -1.17 -18.97 5.33
N ALA A 212 -2.43 -19.31 5.11
CA ALA A 212 -2.94 -20.68 5.32
C ALA A 212 -2.29 -21.76 4.42
N ARG A 213 -1.62 -21.34 3.33
CA ARG A 213 -0.90 -22.24 2.40
C ARG A 213 0.59 -22.38 2.76
N GLY A 214 1.03 -21.71 3.81
CA GLY A 214 2.41 -21.71 4.25
C GLY A 214 3.31 -20.73 3.50
N ILE A 215 2.74 -19.90 2.61
CA ILE A 215 3.50 -18.86 1.92
C ILE A 215 3.71 -17.69 2.87
N PRO A 216 4.94 -17.19 3.03
CA PRO A 216 5.22 -16.08 3.94
C PRO A 216 4.65 -14.76 3.42
N TYR A 217 4.39 -13.85 4.32
CA TYR A 217 4.07 -12.48 3.98
C TYR A 217 5.33 -11.70 3.60
N VAL A 218 5.15 -10.51 3.04
CA VAL A 218 6.23 -9.58 2.72
C VAL A 218 6.13 -8.35 3.63
N LEU A 219 7.25 -8.01 4.24
CA LEU A 219 7.47 -6.83 5.05
C LEU A 219 8.07 -5.74 4.13
N HIS A 220 7.33 -4.67 3.87
CA HIS A 220 7.76 -3.63 2.92
C HIS A 220 7.05 -2.30 3.14
N ASN A 221 7.60 -1.23 2.56
CA ASN A 221 6.95 0.07 2.43
C ASN A 221 6.89 0.43 0.94
N GLY A 222 5.81 0.07 0.25
CA GLY A 222 5.74 0.02 -1.22
C GLY A 222 4.91 1.11 -1.87
N SER A 223 4.02 1.79 -1.14
CA SER A 223 3.20 2.87 -1.72
C SER A 223 2.52 3.72 -0.65
N PRO A 224 2.13 4.98 -0.99
CA PRO A 224 1.41 5.86 -0.06
C PRO A 224 -0.02 5.38 0.27
N THR A 225 -0.54 4.42 -0.50
CA THR A 225 -1.89 3.85 -0.33
C THR A 225 -1.87 2.43 0.24
N GLN A 226 -0.72 1.95 0.66
CA GLN A 226 -0.52 0.62 1.21
C GLN A 226 -1.31 0.43 2.52
N PHE A 227 -1.97 -0.72 2.66
CA PHE A 227 -2.63 -1.12 3.89
C PHE A 227 -1.71 -2.00 4.73
N GLY A 228 -0.98 -1.38 5.67
CA GLY A 228 -0.03 -2.07 6.54
C GLY A 228 1.27 -2.46 5.83
N TYR A 229 2.32 -2.69 6.62
CA TYR A 229 3.67 -2.97 6.12
C TYR A 229 3.93 -4.46 5.90
N GLU A 230 3.09 -5.33 6.42
CA GLU A 230 3.14 -6.78 6.19
C GLU A 230 1.96 -7.17 5.32
N GLN A 231 2.21 -7.80 4.15
CA GLN A 231 1.19 -8.09 3.16
C GLN A 231 1.34 -9.50 2.56
N ASP A 232 0.21 -10.14 2.23
CA ASP A 232 0.14 -11.41 1.53
C ASP A 232 0.17 -11.17 0.01
N ILE A 233 1.35 -10.91 -0.53
CA ILE A 233 1.52 -10.50 -1.93
C ILE A 233 2.35 -11.46 -2.78
N LEU A 234 3.13 -12.38 -2.20
CA LEU A 234 4.07 -13.20 -2.95
C LEU A 234 3.40 -14.00 -4.08
N GLU A 235 2.26 -14.63 -3.81
CA GLU A 235 1.57 -15.46 -4.82
C GLU A 235 0.75 -14.63 -5.81
N SER A 236 0.42 -13.38 -5.47
CA SER A 236 -0.29 -12.47 -6.37
C SER A 236 0.64 -11.76 -7.35
N ARG A 237 1.95 -11.80 -7.09
CA ARG A 237 3.00 -11.22 -7.92
C ARG A 237 3.54 -12.28 -8.89
N ASN A 238 3.61 -11.94 -10.18
CA ASN A 238 4.18 -12.77 -11.24
C ASN A 238 5.54 -12.25 -11.73
N ASP A 239 6.10 -11.29 -11.00
CA ASP A 239 7.31 -10.55 -11.33
C ASP A 239 8.38 -10.69 -10.24
N ILE A 240 8.44 -11.84 -9.54
CA ILE A 240 9.54 -12.15 -8.62
C ILE A 240 10.79 -12.43 -9.45
N GLU A 241 11.79 -11.56 -9.36
CA GLU A 241 13.05 -11.66 -10.10
C GLU A 241 14.22 -12.16 -9.24
N GLY A 242 14.07 -12.11 -7.91
CA GLY A 242 15.11 -12.59 -7.01
C GLY A 242 14.57 -12.96 -5.63
N HIS A 243 15.20 -13.99 -5.05
CA HIS A 243 15.03 -14.39 -3.66
C HIS A 243 16.43 -14.67 -3.13
N TYR A 244 16.81 -13.98 -2.07
CA TYR A 244 18.18 -14.00 -1.56
C TYR A 244 18.20 -14.10 -0.03
N ARG A 245 19.31 -14.67 0.48
CA ARG A 245 19.65 -14.70 1.90
C ARG A 245 21.07 -14.18 2.08
N MET A 246 21.31 -13.36 3.11
CA MET A 246 22.61 -12.73 3.32
C MET A 246 23.65 -13.71 3.86
N SER A 247 23.25 -14.64 4.72
CA SER A 247 24.13 -15.62 5.37
C SER A 247 23.37 -16.88 5.77
N GLU A 248 24.11 -18.01 5.91
CA GLU A 248 23.60 -19.30 6.42
C GLU A 248 24.54 -19.89 7.47
#